data_41d9bedd5ea2daf2cd829a77b4a403aa
#
_entry.id   41d9bedd5ea2daf2cd829a77b4a403aa
#
_cell.length_a   1.000
_cell.length_b   1.000
_cell.length_c   1.000
_cell.angle_alpha   90.00
_cell.angle_beta   90.00
_cell.angle_gamma   90.00
#
_symmetry.space_group_name_H-M   'P 1'
#
loop_
_entity.id
_entity.type
_entity.pdbx_description
1 polymer ?
#
loop_
_entity_poly.entity_id
_entity_poly.type
_entity_poly.pdbx_seq_one_letter_code
_entity_poly.pdbx_strand_id
1 'polypeptide(L)'
;MQARANPSGPLRRRPVQQRSQERFDRILDACAHLLDEVGYTALTTKEVARRAEVPIGTLYQFFPGVDGLLGALAGRNLGHFADRLARRVEAERPPRIGAMVDLAIEEYVAMRRAVPGFGVVDFGAIGREDPRSVHLLDAVLENNAAVADRLWFLVGGLLGDQDQAAARVRLHVALESADAVLRLAFRRDPEGDPVLIAECKRLLRGYLGG
;
A
#
# COMPACT_ATOMS: atom_id res chain seq x y z
N MET A 1 37.93 -9.10 52.02
CA MET A 1 37.09 -9.95 51.15
C MET A 1 36.35 -9.02 50.21
N GLN A 2 36.91 -8.78 49.01
CA GLN A 2 36.41 -7.79 48.02
C GLN A 2 35.52 -8.56 47.03
N ALA A 3 34.23 -8.20 46.99
CA ALA A 3 33.30 -8.69 46.00
C ALA A 3 33.57 -8.01 44.66
N ARG A 4 33.95 -8.79 43.64
CA ARG A 4 34.10 -8.33 42.24
C ARG A 4 32.67 -8.14 41.65
N ALA A 5 32.37 -6.90 41.33
CA ALA A 5 31.19 -6.57 40.49
C ALA A 5 31.44 -7.07 39.08
N ASN A 6 30.50 -7.86 38.57
CA ASN A 6 30.48 -8.34 37.17
C ASN A 6 29.77 -7.28 36.31
N PRO A 7 30.40 -6.66 35.31
CA PRO A 7 29.73 -5.69 34.45
C PRO A 7 28.93 -6.47 33.36
N SER A 8 27.67 -6.67 33.59
CA SER A 8 26.69 -7.12 32.55
C SER A 8 26.50 -5.97 31.54
N GLY A 9 27.38 -5.90 30.54
CA GLY A 9 27.19 -5.00 29.41
C GLY A 9 25.98 -5.41 28.57
N PRO A 10 25.29 -4.45 27.91
CA PRO A 10 24.10 -4.74 27.11
C PRO A 10 24.43 -5.71 25.97
N LEU A 11 23.56 -6.71 25.77
CA LEU A 11 23.68 -7.74 24.76
C LEU A 11 23.95 -7.15 23.37
N ARG A 12 25.14 -7.38 22.83
CA ARG A 12 25.59 -6.88 21.52
C ARG A 12 25.02 -7.64 20.31
N ARG A 13 24.06 -8.52 20.48
CA ARG A 13 23.42 -9.25 19.38
C ARG A 13 21.95 -8.86 19.28
N ARG A 14 21.61 -8.12 18.23
CA ARG A 14 20.21 -7.95 17.81
C ARG A 14 19.61 -9.34 17.59
N PRO A 15 18.36 -9.59 18.02
CA PRO A 15 17.67 -10.85 17.77
C PRO A 15 17.73 -11.23 16.28
N VAL A 16 17.83 -12.52 15.96
CA VAL A 16 17.89 -13.04 14.58
C VAL A 16 16.69 -12.54 13.76
N GLN A 17 15.54 -12.47 14.39
CA GLN A 17 14.30 -11.99 13.79
C GLN A 17 14.39 -10.50 13.36
N GLN A 18 15.00 -9.63 14.16
CA GLN A 18 15.15 -8.22 13.81
C GLN A 18 16.08 -8.02 12.60
N ARG A 19 17.17 -8.77 12.52
CA ARG A 19 18.09 -8.72 11.36
C ARG A 19 17.43 -9.26 10.09
N SER A 20 16.58 -10.26 10.22
CA SER A 20 15.79 -10.80 9.11
C SER A 20 14.80 -9.77 8.59
N GLN A 21 14.09 -9.06 9.49
CA GLN A 21 13.17 -7.99 9.13
C GLN A 21 13.91 -6.83 8.46
N GLU A 22 15.03 -6.38 8.99
CA GLU A 22 15.84 -5.32 8.38
C GLU A 22 16.31 -5.66 6.94
N ARG A 23 16.61 -6.93 6.66
CA ARG A 23 16.95 -7.38 5.29
C ARG A 23 15.72 -7.41 4.39
N PHE A 24 14.59 -7.90 4.89
CA PHE A 24 13.33 -7.92 4.17
C PHE A 24 12.94 -6.49 3.76
N ASP A 25 12.98 -5.54 4.68
CA ASP A 25 12.64 -4.15 4.42
C ASP A 25 13.60 -3.50 3.41
N ARG A 26 14.91 -3.72 3.53
CA ARG A 26 15.89 -3.22 2.55
C ARG A 26 15.65 -3.76 1.14
N ILE A 27 15.26 -5.03 1.00
CA ILE A 27 14.95 -5.61 -0.31
C ILE A 27 13.71 -4.94 -0.90
N LEU A 28 12.66 -4.71 -0.11
CA LEU A 28 11.46 -4.02 -0.56
C LEU A 28 11.73 -2.54 -0.91
N ASP A 29 12.58 -1.85 -0.15
CA ASP A 29 12.98 -0.47 -0.46
C ASP A 29 13.75 -0.39 -1.78
N ALA A 30 14.70 -1.31 -1.99
CA ALA A 30 15.42 -1.39 -3.25
C ALA A 30 14.49 -1.69 -4.43
N CYS A 31 13.50 -2.57 -4.24
CA CYS A 31 12.48 -2.88 -5.23
C CYS A 31 11.64 -1.63 -5.58
N ALA A 32 11.16 -0.92 -4.56
CA ALA A 32 10.35 0.29 -4.72
C ALA A 32 11.08 1.38 -5.53
N HIS A 33 12.32 1.69 -5.17
CA HIS A 33 13.12 2.67 -5.90
C HIS A 33 13.42 2.25 -7.35
N LEU A 34 13.76 0.96 -7.57
CA LEU A 34 13.99 0.47 -8.93
C LEU A 34 12.74 0.54 -9.81
N LEU A 35 11.55 0.32 -9.23
CA LEU A 35 10.29 0.48 -9.96
C LEU A 35 10.11 1.89 -10.50
N ASP A 36 10.46 2.92 -9.72
CA ASP A 36 10.39 4.31 -10.18
C ASP A 36 11.45 4.62 -11.25
N GLU A 37 12.62 4.00 -11.18
CA GLU A 37 13.74 4.27 -12.10
C GLU A 37 13.58 3.56 -13.43
N VAL A 38 13.21 2.27 -13.44
CA VAL A 38 13.23 1.43 -14.65
C VAL A 38 11.88 0.84 -15.03
N GLY A 39 10.85 1.03 -14.20
CA GLY A 39 9.53 0.44 -14.41
C GLY A 39 9.49 -1.08 -14.16
N TYR A 40 8.27 -1.63 -14.30
CA TYR A 40 8.02 -3.06 -14.05
C TYR A 40 8.76 -3.99 -15.03
N THR A 41 8.75 -3.66 -16.32
CA THR A 41 9.27 -4.54 -17.39
C THR A 41 10.76 -4.80 -17.32
N ALA A 42 11.53 -3.86 -16.77
CA ALA A 42 12.98 -3.96 -16.62
C ALA A 42 13.41 -4.41 -15.21
N LEU A 43 12.48 -4.59 -14.27
CA LEU A 43 12.78 -5.02 -12.91
C LEU A 43 13.25 -6.48 -12.89
N THR A 44 14.39 -6.74 -12.24
CA THR A 44 14.91 -8.11 -12.04
C THR A 44 15.31 -8.33 -10.60
N THR A 45 15.14 -9.57 -10.11
CA THR A 45 15.59 -9.98 -8.77
C THR A 45 17.08 -9.77 -8.56
N LYS A 46 17.89 -9.92 -9.63
CA LYS A 46 19.35 -9.70 -9.57
C LYS A 46 19.68 -8.23 -9.27
N GLU A 47 19.01 -7.31 -9.93
CA GLU A 47 19.22 -5.87 -9.74
C GLU A 47 18.71 -5.42 -8.35
N VAL A 48 17.56 -5.94 -7.91
CA VAL A 48 17.03 -5.70 -6.56
C VAL A 48 18.01 -6.20 -5.50
N ALA A 49 18.55 -7.42 -5.62
CA ALA A 49 19.52 -7.96 -4.67
C ALA A 49 20.82 -7.13 -4.63
N ARG A 50 21.31 -6.70 -5.81
CA ARG A 50 22.47 -5.81 -5.92
C ARG A 50 22.23 -4.46 -5.21
N ARG A 51 21.09 -3.84 -5.46
CA ARG A 51 20.71 -2.54 -4.87
C ARG A 51 20.47 -2.63 -3.36
N ALA A 52 19.89 -3.74 -2.88
CA ALA A 52 19.67 -4.01 -1.47
C ALA A 52 20.95 -4.43 -0.71
N GLU A 53 22.06 -4.63 -1.43
CA GLU A 53 23.34 -5.13 -0.87
C GLU A 53 23.15 -6.49 -0.15
N VAL A 54 22.38 -7.41 -0.77
CA VAL A 54 22.20 -8.75 -0.25
C VAL A 54 22.60 -9.80 -1.29
N PRO A 55 23.11 -10.97 -0.87
CA PRO A 55 23.30 -12.10 -1.79
C PRO A 55 21.98 -12.48 -2.44
N ILE A 56 22.02 -12.82 -3.74
CA ILE A 56 20.80 -13.22 -4.49
C ILE A 56 20.10 -14.42 -3.84
N GLY A 57 20.84 -15.37 -3.27
CA GLY A 57 20.28 -16.48 -2.51
C GLY A 57 19.51 -16.05 -1.26
N THR A 58 19.92 -14.94 -0.64
CA THR A 58 19.17 -14.35 0.49
C THR A 58 17.84 -13.77 0.03
N LEU A 59 17.80 -13.09 -1.12
CA LEU A 59 16.54 -12.58 -1.69
C LEU A 59 15.56 -13.72 -1.95
N TYR A 60 16.02 -14.83 -2.54
CA TYR A 60 15.17 -15.99 -2.82
C TYR A 60 14.67 -16.72 -1.57
N GLN A 61 15.29 -16.52 -0.40
CA GLN A 61 14.76 -17.01 0.87
C GLN A 61 13.49 -16.27 1.31
N PHE A 62 13.32 -15.00 0.88
CA PHE A 62 12.14 -14.17 1.21
C PHE A 62 11.11 -14.17 0.09
N PHE A 63 11.56 -14.15 -1.17
CA PHE A 63 10.69 -13.91 -2.33
C PHE A 63 10.98 -14.92 -3.45
N PRO A 64 9.96 -15.63 -3.93
CA PRO A 64 10.17 -16.65 -4.98
C PRO A 64 10.50 -16.06 -6.37
N GLY A 65 10.39 -14.74 -6.54
CA GLY A 65 10.64 -14.02 -7.79
C GLY A 65 10.19 -12.58 -7.74
N VAL A 66 10.08 -11.95 -8.91
CA VAL A 66 9.60 -10.57 -9.04
C VAL A 66 8.16 -10.46 -8.53
N ASP A 67 7.28 -11.38 -8.88
CA ASP A 67 5.86 -11.33 -8.46
C ASP A 67 5.72 -11.39 -6.94
N GLY A 68 6.54 -12.21 -6.27
CA GLY A 68 6.58 -12.24 -4.80
C GLY A 68 7.06 -10.94 -4.17
N LEU A 69 8.04 -10.26 -4.80
CA LEU A 69 8.49 -8.92 -4.39
C LEU A 69 7.37 -7.89 -4.51
N LEU A 70 6.68 -7.89 -5.65
CA LEU A 70 5.61 -6.93 -5.93
C LEU A 70 4.39 -7.16 -5.02
N GLY A 71 4.01 -8.42 -4.79
CA GLY A 71 2.95 -8.75 -3.84
C GLY A 71 3.28 -8.29 -2.41
N ALA A 72 4.52 -8.48 -1.97
CA ALA A 72 4.96 -8.01 -0.66
C ALA A 72 5.04 -6.48 -0.58
N LEU A 73 5.45 -5.80 -1.66
CA LEU A 73 5.44 -4.34 -1.75
C LEU A 73 4.02 -3.79 -1.69
N ALA A 74 3.08 -4.37 -2.43
CA ALA A 74 1.66 -4.03 -2.40
C ALA A 74 1.08 -4.18 -0.99
N GLY A 75 1.36 -5.30 -0.32
CA GLY A 75 0.93 -5.53 1.06
C GLY A 75 1.51 -4.50 2.04
N ARG A 76 2.79 -4.11 1.88
CA ARG A 76 3.43 -3.05 2.66
C ARG A 76 2.75 -1.70 2.41
N ASN A 77 2.50 -1.36 1.16
CA ASN A 77 1.85 -0.11 0.77
C ASN A 77 0.43 0.00 1.35
N LEU A 78 -0.33 -1.09 1.29
CA LEU A 78 -1.66 -1.17 1.91
C LEU A 78 -1.58 -1.00 3.44
N GLY A 79 -0.62 -1.65 4.10
CA GLY A 79 -0.38 -1.47 5.53
C GLY A 79 -0.10 0.00 5.88
N HIS A 80 0.83 0.63 5.18
CA HIS A 80 1.18 2.04 5.37
C HIS A 80 -0.03 2.97 5.14
N PHE A 81 -0.81 2.74 4.08
CA PHE A 81 -2.02 3.51 3.82
C PHE A 81 -3.03 3.40 4.98
N ALA A 82 -3.32 2.17 5.41
CA ALA A 82 -4.26 1.95 6.49
C ALA A 82 -3.81 2.60 7.81
N ASP A 83 -2.52 2.48 8.15
CA ASP A 83 -1.97 3.08 9.37
C ASP A 83 -1.98 4.62 9.32
N ARG A 84 -1.66 5.22 8.16
CA ARG A 84 -1.70 6.68 7.97
C ARG A 84 -3.12 7.20 8.03
N LEU A 85 -4.05 6.53 7.33
CA LEU A 85 -5.47 6.88 7.36
C LEU A 85 -6.06 6.74 8.76
N ALA A 86 -5.75 5.66 9.49
CA ALA A 86 -6.21 5.46 10.86
C ALA A 86 -5.76 6.60 11.80
N ARG A 87 -4.50 7.04 11.71
CA ARG A 87 -3.99 8.19 12.47
C ARG A 87 -4.73 9.49 12.12
N ARG A 88 -5.04 9.73 10.84
CA ARG A 88 -5.82 10.88 10.43
C ARG A 88 -7.25 10.83 10.96
N VAL A 89 -7.90 9.67 10.88
CA VAL A 89 -9.25 9.45 11.41
C VAL A 89 -9.29 9.70 12.92
N GLU A 90 -8.30 9.23 13.66
CA GLU A 90 -8.20 9.46 15.11
C GLU A 90 -8.03 10.95 15.44
N ALA A 91 -7.20 11.66 14.67
CA ALA A 91 -6.91 13.09 14.89
C ALA A 91 -8.07 14.00 14.46
N GLU A 92 -8.64 13.76 13.28
CA GLU A 92 -9.61 14.65 12.62
C GLU A 92 -11.07 14.28 12.94
N ARG A 93 -11.32 13.02 13.37
CA ARG A 93 -12.64 12.48 13.75
C ARG A 93 -13.74 12.84 12.76
N PRO A 94 -13.67 12.39 11.51
CA PRO A 94 -14.61 12.76 10.47
C PRO A 94 -16.06 12.46 10.89
N PRO A 95 -16.97 13.46 10.88
CA PRO A 95 -18.31 13.31 11.43
C PRO A 95 -19.26 12.54 10.52
N ARG A 96 -18.88 12.31 9.28
CA ARG A 96 -19.72 11.68 8.24
C ARG A 96 -18.86 11.04 7.17
N ILE A 97 -19.46 10.10 6.44
CA ILE A 97 -18.78 9.33 5.38
C ILE A 97 -18.13 10.22 4.31
N GLY A 98 -18.73 11.33 3.94
CA GLY A 98 -18.15 12.26 2.96
C GLY A 98 -16.82 12.88 3.40
N ALA A 99 -16.66 13.21 4.69
CA ALA A 99 -15.38 13.68 5.23
C ALA A 99 -14.34 12.54 5.26
N MET A 100 -14.78 11.32 5.54
CA MET A 100 -13.92 10.14 5.48
C MET A 100 -13.42 9.85 4.06
N VAL A 101 -14.28 10.02 3.05
CA VAL A 101 -13.90 9.93 1.63
C VAL A 101 -12.79 10.93 1.31
N ASP A 102 -12.92 12.17 1.77
CA ASP A 102 -11.91 13.20 1.54
C ASP A 102 -10.56 12.80 2.12
N LEU A 103 -10.54 12.36 3.37
CA LEU A 103 -9.32 11.91 4.03
C LEU A 103 -8.66 10.75 3.29
N ALA A 104 -9.45 9.75 2.87
CA ALA A 104 -8.92 8.58 2.17
C ALA A 104 -8.31 8.94 0.81
N ILE A 105 -8.99 9.79 0.03
CA ILE A 105 -8.47 10.24 -1.28
C ILE A 105 -7.21 11.11 -1.12
N GLU A 106 -7.20 12.03 -0.16
CA GLU A 106 -6.02 12.86 0.13
C GLU A 106 -4.82 12.03 0.55
N GLU A 107 -5.05 11.02 1.38
CA GLU A 107 -3.98 10.13 1.84
C GLU A 107 -3.41 9.30 0.70
N TYR A 108 -4.27 8.75 -0.18
CA TYR A 108 -3.84 8.06 -1.39
C TYR A 108 -3.00 8.96 -2.30
N VAL A 109 -3.48 10.18 -2.57
CA VAL A 109 -2.76 11.17 -3.39
C VAL A 109 -1.40 11.53 -2.77
N ALA A 110 -1.35 11.72 -1.45
CA ALA A 110 -0.12 12.02 -0.74
C ALA A 110 0.89 10.85 -0.85
N MET A 111 0.43 9.60 -0.71
CA MET A 111 1.28 8.42 -0.88
C MET A 111 1.76 8.28 -2.33
N ARG A 112 0.88 8.50 -3.30
CA ARG A 112 1.21 8.42 -4.73
C ARG A 112 2.34 9.37 -5.13
N ARG A 113 2.41 10.54 -4.49
CA ARG A 113 3.43 11.56 -4.74
C ARG A 113 4.74 11.30 -4.00
N ALA A 114 4.68 10.68 -2.82
CA ALA A 114 5.80 10.66 -1.88
C ALA A 114 6.42 9.28 -1.65
N VAL A 115 5.68 8.18 -1.90
CA VAL A 115 6.16 6.84 -1.58
C VAL A 115 6.78 6.19 -2.82
N PRO A 116 8.09 5.82 -2.77
CA PRO A 116 8.74 5.17 -3.89
C PRO A 116 8.02 3.90 -4.34
N GLY A 117 7.94 3.70 -5.66
CA GLY A 117 7.30 2.54 -6.27
C GLY A 117 5.78 2.51 -6.21
N PHE A 118 5.14 3.38 -5.40
CA PHE A 118 3.69 3.42 -5.27
C PHE A 118 2.99 3.77 -6.59
N GLY A 119 3.69 4.51 -7.45
CA GLY A 119 3.24 4.86 -8.80
C GLY A 119 3.04 3.66 -9.72
N VAL A 120 3.79 2.60 -9.51
CA VAL A 120 3.77 1.37 -10.31
C VAL A 120 3.01 0.26 -9.59
N VAL A 121 3.22 0.13 -8.28
CA VAL A 121 2.55 -0.87 -7.42
C VAL A 121 1.93 -0.14 -6.23
N ASP A 122 0.66 0.19 -6.36
CA ASP A 122 -0.10 0.76 -5.25
C ASP A 122 -0.56 -0.33 -4.25
N PHE A 123 -1.77 -0.79 -4.35
CA PHE A 123 -2.30 -1.87 -3.50
C PHE A 123 -2.37 -3.23 -4.22
N GLY A 124 -1.69 -3.41 -5.35
CA GLY A 124 -1.62 -4.66 -6.12
C GLY A 124 -1.88 -4.53 -7.61
N ALA A 125 -2.29 -3.36 -8.09
CA ALA A 125 -2.46 -3.13 -9.52
C ALA A 125 -1.10 -2.85 -10.19
N ILE A 126 -0.54 -3.86 -10.81
CA ILE A 126 0.54 -3.67 -11.78
C ILE A 126 -0.10 -3.24 -13.09
N GLY A 127 0.48 -2.22 -13.75
CA GLY A 127 -0.08 -1.57 -14.93
C GLY A 127 -0.71 -2.56 -15.93
N ARG A 128 -1.98 -2.34 -16.22
CA ARG A 128 -2.84 -3.17 -17.08
C ARG A 128 -2.40 -3.27 -18.55
N GLU A 129 -1.27 -2.72 -18.90
CA GLU A 129 -0.80 -2.65 -20.29
C GLU A 129 0.04 -3.86 -20.73
N ASP A 130 0.41 -4.77 -19.79
CA ASP A 130 1.13 -6.01 -20.14
C ASP A 130 0.13 -7.17 -20.32
N PRO A 131 0.09 -7.83 -21.53
CA PRO A 131 -0.74 -9.02 -21.77
C PRO A 131 -0.43 -10.20 -20.83
N ARG A 132 0.72 -10.18 -20.14
CA ARG A 132 1.10 -11.17 -19.12
C ARG A 132 0.42 -10.95 -17.78
N SER A 133 -0.25 -9.81 -17.62
CA SER A 133 -0.91 -9.38 -16.37
C SER A 133 -2.28 -10.04 -16.12
N VAL A 134 -2.73 -10.99 -16.93
CA VAL A 134 -4.04 -11.67 -16.75
C VAL A 134 -4.11 -12.39 -15.40
N HIS A 135 -3.01 -12.98 -14.93
CA HIS A 135 -2.91 -13.56 -13.59
C HIS A 135 -2.82 -12.52 -12.47
N LEU A 136 -2.48 -11.27 -12.82
CA LEU A 136 -2.41 -10.16 -11.87
C LEU A 136 -3.78 -9.48 -11.67
N LEU A 137 -4.74 -9.69 -12.60
CA LEU A 137 -6.13 -9.24 -12.41
C LEU A 137 -6.79 -9.95 -11.23
N ASP A 138 -6.53 -11.22 -11.04
CA ASP A 138 -7.04 -11.97 -9.88
C ASP A 138 -6.41 -11.42 -8.58
N ALA A 139 -5.11 -11.12 -8.59
CA ALA A 139 -4.42 -10.48 -7.46
C ALA A 139 -4.92 -9.06 -7.19
N VAL A 140 -5.33 -8.30 -8.21
CA VAL A 140 -5.93 -6.95 -8.07
C VAL A 140 -7.31 -7.03 -7.44
N LEU A 141 -8.16 -7.97 -7.88
CA LEU A 141 -9.50 -8.17 -7.31
C LEU A 141 -9.42 -8.64 -5.86
N GLU A 142 -8.50 -9.57 -5.55
CA GLU A 142 -8.22 -9.99 -4.18
C GLU A 142 -7.68 -8.83 -3.34
N ASN A 143 -6.92 -7.92 -3.93
CA ASN A 143 -6.34 -6.78 -3.25
C ASN A 143 -7.38 -5.69 -2.95
N ASN A 144 -8.25 -5.31 -3.88
CA ASN A 144 -9.33 -4.37 -3.62
C ASN A 144 -10.31 -4.91 -2.57
N ALA A 145 -10.55 -6.22 -2.55
CA ALA A 145 -11.28 -6.87 -1.47
C ALA A 145 -10.55 -6.75 -0.11
N ALA A 146 -9.23 -6.96 -0.08
CA ALA A 146 -8.42 -6.78 1.12
C ALA A 146 -8.37 -5.32 1.59
N VAL A 147 -8.33 -4.36 0.65
CA VAL A 147 -8.47 -2.92 0.95
C VAL A 147 -9.85 -2.63 1.54
N ALA A 148 -10.92 -3.16 0.92
CA ALA A 148 -12.28 -3.00 1.40
C ALA A 148 -12.46 -3.53 2.83
N ASP A 149 -11.94 -4.73 3.11
CA ASP A 149 -12.01 -5.33 4.43
C ASP A 149 -11.23 -4.50 5.46
N ARG A 150 -10.05 -3.98 5.11
CA ARG A 150 -9.26 -3.15 6.01
C ARG A 150 -9.92 -1.80 6.29
N LEU A 151 -10.48 -1.17 5.26
CA LEU A 151 -11.23 0.09 5.40
C LEU A 151 -12.56 -0.11 6.12
N TRP A 152 -13.19 -1.28 6.00
CA TRP A 152 -14.43 -1.59 6.71
C TRP A 152 -14.35 -1.34 8.21
N PHE A 153 -13.23 -1.70 8.85
CA PHE A 153 -13.02 -1.43 10.27
C PHE A 153 -12.97 0.06 10.61
N LEU A 154 -12.59 0.90 9.65
CA LEU A 154 -12.51 2.36 9.84
C LEU A 154 -13.81 3.08 9.49
N VAL A 155 -14.56 2.57 8.50
CA VAL A 155 -15.70 3.30 7.92
C VAL A 155 -17.05 2.64 8.20
N GLY A 156 -17.10 1.38 8.61
CA GLY A 156 -18.36 0.61 8.73
C GLY A 156 -19.38 1.29 9.65
N GLY A 157 -18.92 1.92 10.73
CA GLY A 157 -19.79 2.70 11.62
C GLY A 157 -20.35 3.99 11.03
N LEU A 158 -19.73 4.53 9.96
CA LEU A 158 -20.16 5.77 9.30
C LEU A 158 -21.11 5.50 8.13
N LEU A 159 -21.16 4.27 7.62
CA LEU A 159 -22.03 3.91 6.50
C LEU A 159 -23.50 3.78 6.87
N GLY A 160 -23.83 3.70 8.17
CA GLY A 160 -25.18 3.81 8.69
C GLY A 160 -26.16 2.70 8.26
N ASP A 161 -25.69 1.66 7.58
CA ASP A 161 -26.53 0.62 7.01
C ASP A 161 -26.86 -0.46 8.02
N GLN A 162 -28.17 -0.80 8.09
CA GLN A 162 -28.63 -1.97 8.82
C GLN A 162 -28.23 -3.28 8.12
N ASP A 163 -27.99 -3.23 6.79
CA ASP A 163 -27.51 -4.36 6.00
C ASP A 163 -25.99 -4.23 5.72
N GLN A 164 -25.20 -4.93 6.51
CA GLN A 164 -23.73 -4.96 6.38
C GLN A 164 -23.27 -5.53 5.02
N ALA A 165 -24.03 -6.45 4.41
CA ALA A 165 -23.68 -7.03 3.13
C ALA A 165 -23.83 -5.99 2.01
N ALA A 166 -24.93 -5.25 1.99
CA ALA A 166 -25.13 -4.15 1.05
C ALA A 166 -24.08 -3.04 1.22
N ALA A 167 -23.75 -2.67 2.46
CA ALA A 167 -22.73 -1.66 2.76
C ALA A 167 -21.34 -2.08 2.27
N ARG A 168 -20.97 -3.36 2.42
CA ARG A 168 -19.71 -3.90 1.87
C ARG A 168 -19.65 -3.83 0.36
N VAL A 169 -20.74 -4.18 -0.34
CA VAL A 169 -20.84 -4.06 -1.81
C VAL A 169 -20.67 -2.60 -2.23
N ARG A 170 -21.34 -1.65 -1.55
CA ARG A 170 -21.19 -0.22 -1.84
C ARG A 170 -19.76 0.26 -1.64
N LEU A 171 -19.10 -0.16 -0.56
CA LEU A 171 -17.69 0.18 -0.32
C LEU A 171 -16.78 -0.38 -1.41
N HIS A 172 -17.01 -1.62 -1.85
CA HIS A 172 -16.24 -2.24 -2.93
C HIS A 172 -16.40 -1.47 -4.25
N VAL A 173 -17.63 -1.14 -4.64
CA VAL A 173 -17.93 -0.33 -5.85
C VAL A 173 -17.27 1.05 -5.76
N ALA A 174 -17.29 1.67 -4.58
CA ALA A 174 -16.64 2.96 -4.34
C ALA A 174 -15.12 2.87 -4.54
N LEU A 175 -14.48 1.81 -4.06
CA LEU A 175 -13.04 1.60 -4.21
C LEU A 175 -12.64 1.37 -5.66
N GLU A 176 -13.37 0.52 -6.40
CA GLU A 176 -13.14 0.31 -7.84
C GLU A 176 -13.30 1.61 -8.63
N SER A 177 -14.32 2.40 -8.30
CA SER A 177 -14.56 3.69 -8.94
C SER A 177 -13.44 4.68 -8.63
N ALA A 178 -12.99 4.74 -7.37
CA ALA A 178 -11.88 5.58 -6.95
C ALA A 178 -10.60 5.23 -7.71
N ASP A 179 -10.26 3.94 -7.74
CA ASP A 179 -9.08 3.43 -8.42
C ASP A 179 -9.07 3.83 -9.91
N ALA A 180 -10.18 3.61 -10.62
CA ALA A 180 -10.28 3.95 -12.04
C ALA A 180 -10.08 5.46 -12.30
N VAL A 181 -10.70 6.32 -11.49
CA VAL A 181 -10.61 7.78 -11.66
C VAL A 181 -9.23 8.31 -11.24
N LEU A 182 -8.68 7.82 -10.13
CA LEU A 182 -7.37 8.26 -9.66
C LEU A 182 -6.25 7.83 -10.60
N ARG A 183 -6.31 6.61 -11.17
CA ARG A 183 -5.36 6.23 -12.24
C ARG A 183 -5.46 7.15 -13.45
N LEU A 184 -6.66 7.55 -13.84
CA LEU A 184 -6.80 8.52 -14.93
C LEU A 184 -6.19 9.87 -14.56
N ALA A 185 -6.39 10.34 -13.32
CA ALA A 185 -5.82 11.59 -12.85
C ALA A 185 -4.29 11.61 -12.93
N PHE A 186 -3.63 10.54 -12.47
CA PHE A 186 -2.17 10.42 -12.49
C PHE A 186 -1.57 10.08 -13.87
N ARG A 187 -2.36 9.53 -14.79
CA ARG A 187 -1.92 9.41 -16.20
C ARG A 187 -1.91 10.74 -16.93
N ARG A 188 -2.80 11.67 -16.58
CA ARG A 188 -2.88 13.00 -17.22
C ARG A 188 -1.85 13.98 -16.64
N ASP A 189 -1.60 13.87 -15.35
CA ASP A 189 -0.66 14.70 -14.62
C ASP A 189 0.09 13.84 -13.59
N PRO A 190 1.42 13.78 -13.62
CA PRO A 190 2.21 13.03 -12.62
C PRO A 190 1.93 13.44 -11.17
N GLU A 191 1.51 14.68 -10.94
CA GLU A 191 1.10 15.19 -9.63
C GLU A 191 -0.38 14.91 -9.30
N GLY A 192 -1.12 14.32 -10.25
CA GLY A 192 -2.55 14.04 -10.16
C GLY A 192 -3.40 15.24 -10.58
N ASP A 193 -4.14 15.10 -11.71
CA ASP A 193 -5.05 16.12 -12.23
C ASP A 193 -6.05 16.55 -11.15
N PRO A 194 -6.00 17.83 -10.68
CA PRO A 194 -6.83 18.27 -9.55
C PRO A 194 -8.33 18.26 -9.86
N VAL A 195 -8.71 18.40 -11.13
CA VAL A 195 -10.12 18.36 -11.54
C VAL A 195 -10.65 16.94 -11.39
N LEU A 196 -9.91 15.94 -11.88
CA LEU A 196 -10.30 14.53 -11.73
C LEU A 196 -10.30 14.07 -10.28
N ILE A 197 -9.35 14.51 -9.47
CA ILE A 197 -9.35 14.22 -8.02
C ILE A 197 -10.58 14.82 -7.34
N ALA A 198 -10.95 16.07 -7.67
CA ALA A 198 -12.15 16.72 -7.13
C ALA A 198 -13.43 15.99 -7.55
N GLU A 199 -13.53 15.55 -8.83
CA GLU A 199 -14.66 14.78 -9.33
C GLU A 199 -14.76 13.40 -8.68
N CYS A 200 -13.62 12.74 -8.44
CA CYS A 200 -13.58 11.48 -7.67
C CYS A 200 -14.20 11.67 -6.27
N LYS A 201 -13.76 12.68 -5.53
CA LYS A 201 -14.32 13.01 -4.22
C LYS A 201 -15.83 13.29 -4.30
N ARG A 202 -16.28 14.08 -5.28
CA ARG A 202 -17.70 14.41 -5.47
C ARG A 202 -18.54 13.15 -5.75
N LEU A 203 -18.07 12.28 -6.65
CA LEU A 203 -18.72 11.03 -7.00
C LEU A 203 -18.90 10.14 -5.76
N LEU A 204 -17.82 9.91 -5.02
CA LEU A 204 -17.84 9.01 -3.88
C LEU A 204 -18.63 9.53 -2.69
N ARG A 205 -18.61 10.85 -2.44
CA ARG A 205 -19.47 11.47 -1.42
C ARG A 205 -20.96 11.28 -1.74
N GLY A 206 -21.35 11.46 -3.01
CA GLY A 206 -22.72 11.22 -3.45
C GLY A 206 -23.13 9.76 -3.37
N TYR A 207 -22.24 8.86 -3.77
CA TYR A 207 -22.53 7.43 -3.80
C TYR A 207 -22.62 6.79 -2.40
N LEU A 208 -21.72 7.16 -1.48
CA LEU A 208 -21.67 6.59 -0.13
C LEU A 208 -22.55 7.33 0.88
N GLY A 209 -22.86 8.60 0.63
CA GLY A 209 -23.59 9.47 1.57
C GLY A 209 -25.08 9.60 1.28
N GLY A 210 -25.59 8.92 0.23
CA GLY A 210 -27.01 8.96 -0.19
C GLY A 210 -27.88 7.94 0.51
#